data_77f177ac193874667a7630b012e85a8a
#
_entry.id   77f177ac193874667a7630b012e85a8a
#
_cell.length_a   1.000
_cell.length_b   1.000
_cell.length_c   1.000
_cell.angle_alpha   90.00
_cell.angle_beta   90.00
_cell.angle_gamma   90.00
#
_symmetry.space_group_name_H-M   'P 1'
#
loop_
_entity.id
_entity.type
_entity.pdbx_description
1 polymer ?
#
loop_
_entity_poly.entity_id
_entity_poly.type
_entity_poly.pdbx_seq_one_letter_code
_entity_poly.pdbx_strand_id
1 'polypeptide(L)'
;MKNKSFPQATKSIAKAKLDLKEWGYCLLKDAIPTDLNNELSKRLVEQANAEKKQKLAYEDGSKEKKWGEFDNTKKGGINQRVWMLPNKGRIFLDVLDMHNYTNCVEAVLGNKFILSSYN
;
A
#
# COMPACT_ATOMS: atom_id res chain seq x y z
N MET A 1 0.66 -30.58 21.24
CA MET A 1 0.95 -29.36 20.43
C MET A 1 -0.17 -28.37 20.65
N LYS A 2 0.10 -27.17 21.19
CA LYS A 2 -0.92 -26.12 21.23
C LYS A 2 -1.24 -25.73 19.79
N ASN A 3 -2.49 -25.84 19.36
CA ASN A 3 -2.93 -25.31 18.07
C ASN A 3 -2.66 -23.81 18.07
N LYS A 4 -1.61 -23.38 17.38
CA LYS A 4 -1.32 -21.97 17.19
C LYS A 4 -2.34 -21.42 16.21
N SER A 5 -3.16 -20.49 16.65
CA SER A 5 -4.09 -19.79 15.78
C SER A 5 -3.33 -18.74 14.95
N PHE A 6 -3.67 -18.59 13.68
CA PHE A 6 -3.14 -17.51 12.81
C PHE A 6 -3.38 -16.13 13.40
N PRO A 7 -2.52 -15.15 13.05
CA PRO A 7 -2.70 -13.76 13.47
C PRO A 7 -4.11 -13.24 13.21
N GLN A 8 -4.69 -12.60 14.22
CA GLN A 8 -5.99 -11.94 14.14
C GLN A 8 -5.80 -10.43 14.10
N ALA A 9 -6.71 -9.72 13.43
CA ALA A 9 -6.66 -8.26 13.36
C ALA A 9 -6.65 -7.64 14.76
N THR A 10 -5.67 -6.76 15.02
CA THR A 10 -5.44 -6.17 16.34
C THR A 10 -5.11 -4.68 16.26
N LYS A 11 -5.51 -3.92 17.26
CA LYS A 11 -5.05 -2.54 17.48
C LYS A 11 -3.80 -2.48 18.35
N SER A 12 -3.41 -3.60 18.97
CA SER A 12 -2.23 -3.68 19.83
C SER A 12 -0.97 -3.82 18.98
N ILE A 13 -0.12 -2.79 18.98
CA ILE A 13 1.18 -2.80 18.31
C ILE A 13 2.09 -3.88 18.90
N ALA A 14 2.05 -4.09 20.21
CA ALA A 14 2.83 -5.13 20.87
C ALA A 14 2.45 -6.53 20.34
N LYS A 15 1.14 -6.82 20.20
CA LYS A 15 0.68 -8.07 19.62
C LYS A 15 1.06 -8.18 18.14
N ALA A 16 0.92 -7.11 17.35
CA ALA A 16 1.31 -7.11 15.95
C ALA A 16 2.80 -7.43 15.77
N LYS A 17 3.68 -6.87 16.62
CA LYS A 17 5.12 -7.19 16.63
C LYS A 17 5.41 -8.66 16.97
N LEU A 18 4.66 -9.25 17.89
CA LEU A 18 4.77 -10.67 18.20
C LEU A 18 4.34 -11.55 17.02
N ASP A 19 3.20 -11.19 16.39
CA ASP A 19 2.70 -11.90 15.21
C ASP A 19 3.73 -11.83 14.06
N LEU A 20 4.32 -10.65 13.80
CA LEU A 20 5.39 -10.47 12.81
C LEU A 20 6.59 -11.39 13.09
N LYS A 21 7.03 -11.45 14.33
CA LYS A 21 8.16 -12.29 14.73
C LYS A 21 7.87 -13.79 14.56
N GLU A 22 6.64 -14.19 14.85
CA GLU A 22 6.25 -15.61 14.86
C GLU A 22 5.81 -16.11 13.48
N TRP A 23 5.08 -15.29 12.73
CA TRP A 23 4.39 -15.67 11.51
C TRP A 23 4.90 -14.97 10.24
N GLY A 24 5.74 -13.94 10.39
CA GLY A 24 6.21 -13.13 9.27
C GLY A 24 5.20 -12.10 8.77
N TYR A 25 4.00 -12.03 9.34
CA TYR A 25 2.98 -11.03 9.03
C TYR A 25 2.11 -10.70 10.24
N CYS A 26 1.44 -9.57 10.19
CA CYS A 26 0.42 -9.17 11.18
C CYS A 26 -0.76 -8.49 10.48
N LEU A 27 -1.89 -8.39 11.17
CA LEU A 27 -3.08 -7.69 10.72
C LEU A 27 -3.39 -6.54 11.68
N LEU A 28 -3.23 -5.30 11.20
CA LEU A 28 -3.56 -4.10 11.97
C LEU A 28 -5.02 -3.73 11.73
N LYS A 29 -5.81 -3.71 12.82
CA LYS A 29 -7.22 -3.32 12.77
C LYS A 29 -7.33 -1.80 12.76
N ASP A 30 -8.16 -1.28 11.85
CA ASP A 30 -8.44 0.16 11.69
C ASP A 30 -7.13 0.97 11.55
N ALA A 31 -6.16 0.44 10.77
CA ALA A 31 -4.84 1.03 10.62
C ALA A 31 -4.89 2.44 10.01
N ILE A 32 -5.82 2.67 9.09
CA ILE A 32 -6.08 3.98 8.49
C ILE A 32 -7.49 4.43 8.93
N PRO A 33 -7.64 5.62 9.52
CA PRO A 33 -8.96 6.18 9.84
C PRO A 33 -9.86 6.25 8.59
N THR A 34 -11.15 6.01 8.77
CA THR A 34 -12.11 5.92 7.64
C THR A 34 -12.13 7.22 6.82
N ASP A 35 -12.12 8.38 7.47
CA ASP A 35 -12.13 9.67 6.79
C ASP A 35 -10.87 9.85 5.93
N LEU A 36 -9.70 9.56 6.49
CA LEU A 36 -8.44 9.61 5.77
C LEU A 36 -8.43 8.62 4.60
N ASN A 37 -8.97 7.42 4.77
CA ASN A 37 -9.05 6.43 3.70
C ASN A 37 -9.97 6.89 2.55
N ASN A 38 -11.08 7.56 2.87
CA ASN A 38 -11.98 8.13 1.87
C ASN A 38 -11.31 9.28 1.10
N GLU A 39 -10.59 10.15 1.78
CA GLU A 39 -9.84 11.26 1.15
C GLU A 39 -8.69 10.73 0.29
N LEU A 40 -7.95 9.72 0.74
CA LEU A 40 -6.92 9.03 -0.04
C LEU A 40 -7.50 8.45 -1.33
N SER A 41 -8.61 7.72 -1.22
CA SER A 41 -9.26 7.09 -2.35
C SER A 41 -9.73 8.13 -3.37
N LYS A 42 -10.35 9.21 -2.90
CA LYS A 42 -10.78 10.33 -3.75
C LYS A 42 -9.58 10.96 -4.46
N ARG A 43 -8.53 11.31 -3.73
CA ARG A 43 -7.34 11.95 -4.30
C ARG A 43 -6.62 11.04 -5.30
N LEU A 44 -6.54 9.74 -5.02
CA LEU A 44 -5.93 8.76 -5.92
C LEU A 44 -6.71 8.69 -7.25
N VAL A 45 -8.03 8.60 -7.20
CA VAL A 45 -8.90 8.54 -8.39
C VAL A 45 -8.79 9.84 -9.20
N GLU A 46 -8.78 11.01 -8.54
CA GLU A 46 -8.58 12.30 -9.20
C GLU A 46 -7.24 12.35 -9.94
N GLN A 47 -6.16 11.89 -9.30
CA GLN A 47 -4.83 11.85 -9.91
C GLN A 47 -4.78 10.90 -11.11
N ALA A 48 -5.31 9.69 -10.94
CA ALA A 48 -5.36 8.70 -12.02
C ALA A 48 -6.11 9.23 -13.25
N ASN A 49 -7.25 9.86 -13.04
CA ASN A 49 -8.04 10.47 -14.12
C ASN A 49 -7.30 11.64 -14.79
N ALA A 50 -6.61 12.48 -14.01
CA ALA A 50 -5.83 13.58 -14.55
C ALA A 50 -4.67 13.07 -15.43
N GLU A 51 -3.93 12.07 -14.96
CA GLU A 51 -2.85 11.43 -15.74
C GLU A 51 -3.37 10.79 -17.02
N LYS A 52 -4.52 10.13 -16.96
CA LYS A 52 -5.17 9.56 -18.14
C LYS A 52 -5.57 10.62 -19.16
N LYS A 53 -6.18 11.71 -18.70
CA LYS A 53 -6.56 12.86 -19.54
C LYS A 53 -5.34 13.50 -20.22
N GLN A 54 -4.23 13.59 -19.50
CA GLN A 54 -2.97 14.14 -20.01
C GLN A 54 -2.15 13.13 -20.85
N LYS A 55 -2.62 11.88 -21.01
CA LYS A 55 -1.90 10.78 -21.68
C LYS A 55 -0.57 10.41 -21.02
N LEU A 56 -0.48 10.63 -19.71
CA LEU A 56 0.67 10.29 -18.86
C LEU A 56 0.43 9.02 -18.03
N ALA A 57 -0.78 8.47 -18.08
CA ALA A 57 -1.13 7.29 -17.31
C ALA A 57 -0.24 6.10 -17.69
N TYR A 58 0.32 5.44 -16.66
CA TYR A 58 0.94 4.14 -16.81
C TYR A 58 -0.14 3.07 -16.70
N GLU A 59 -0.38 2.36 -17.79
CA GLU A 59 -1.38 1.30 -17.86
C GLU A 59 -0.70 -0.02 -18.22
N ASP A 60 -0.95 -1.06 -17.43
CA ASP A 60 -0.43 -2.39 -17.69
C ASP A 60 -1.54 -3.46 -17.67
N GLY A 61 -1.16 -4.64 -18.15
CA GLY A 61 -2.08 -5.75 -18.28
C GLY A 61 -3.08 -5.58 -19.43
N SER A 62 -3.45 -6.66 -20.07
CA SER A 62 -4.53 -6.69 -21.04
C SER A 62 -5.49 -7.82 -20.71
N LYS A 63 -6.75 -7.69 -21.15
CA LYS A 63 -7.75 -8.76 -20.98
C LYS A 63 -7.35 -10.07 -21.67
N GLU A 64 -6.43 -10.01 -22.61
CA GLU A 64 -5.98 -11.14 -23.44
C GLU A 64 -4.69 -11.78 -22.92
N LYS A 65 -4.03 -11.18 -21.92
CA LYS A 65 -2.76 -11.68 -21.38
C LYS A 65 -2.95 -12.54 -20.14
N LYS A 66 -2.13 -13.56 -20.01
CA LYS A 66 -2.05 -14.39 -18.81
C LYS A 66 -1.46 -13.55 -17.65
N TRP A 67 -1.89 -13.89 -16.45
CA TRP A 67 -1.37 -13.28 -15.23
C TRP A 67 0.17 -13.36 -15.18
N GLY A 68 0.82 -12.22 -14.93
CA GLY A 68 2.30 -12.13 -14.86
C GLY A 68 2.99 -11.68 -16.16
N GLU A 69 2.28 -11.54 -17.27
CA GLU A 69 2.84 -10.95 -18.49
C GLU A 69 2.63 -9.43 -18.50
N PHE A 70 3.72 -8.68 -18.31
CA PHE A 70 3.72 -7.22 -18.33
C PHE A 70 4.23 -6.72 -19.68
N ASP A 71 3.43 -5.93 -20.37
CA ASP A 71 3.83 -5.24 -21.60
C ASP A 71 3.62 -3.74 -21.42
N ASN A 72 4.72 -3.04 -21.21
CA ASN A 72 4.73 -1.60 -20.99
C ASN A 72 4.48 -0.78 -22.25
N THR A 73 4.34 -1.43 -23.40
CA THR A 73 4.25 -0.76 -24.69
C THR A 73 2.82 -0.57 -25.20
N LYS A 74 1.84 -1.23 -24.59
CA LYS A 74 0.43 -1.16 -25.01
C LYS A 74 -0.39 -0.23 -24.11
N LYS A 75 -0.95 0.81 -24.72
CA LYS A 75 -1.96 1.67 -24.11
C LYS A 75 -3.27 0.89 -23.93
N GLY A 76 -4.00 1.17 -22.82
CA GLY A 76 -5.30 0.58 -22.58
C GLY A 76 -5.28 -0.70 -21.74
N GLY A 77 -4.26 -0.88 -20.89
CA GLY A 77 -4.22 -1.93 -19.88
C GLY A 77 -5.38 -1.81 -18.89
N ILE A 78 -5.72 -2.94 -18.26
CA ILE A 78 -6.80 -2.99 -17.26
C ILE A 78 -6.39 -2.42 -15.90
N ASN A 79 -5.08 -2.29 -15.63
CA ASN A 79 -4.54 -1.75 -14.41
C ASN A 79 -3.86 -0.41 -14.70
N GLN A 80 -4.22 0.60 -13.96
CA GLN A 80 -3.50 1.88 -13.98
C GLN A 80 -2.70 2.03 -12.69
N ARG A 81 -1.43 2.43 -12.81
CA ARG A 81 -0.57 2.75 -11.67
C ARG A 81 -0.29 4.23 -11.62
N VAL A 82 -0.47 4.80 -10.44
CA VAL A 82 -0.07 6.18 -10.15
C VAL A 82 1.27 6.14 -9.42
N TRP A 83 2.33 6.51 -10.12
CA TRP A 83 3.69 6.47 -9.61
C TRP A 83 4.02 7.66 -8.72
N MET A 84 4.97 7.47 -7.80
CA MET A 84 5.53 8.54 -6.98
C MET A 84 4.46 9.27 -6.16
N LEU A 85 3.60 8.55 -5.49
CA LEU A 85 2.51 9.11 -4.67
C LEU A 85 2.95 10.21 -3.69
N PRO A 86 4.15 10.16 -3.06
CA PRO A 86 4.63 11.26 -2.23
C PRO A 86 4.64 12.63 -2.91
N ASN A 87 4.80 12.66 -4.24
CA ASN A 87 4.80 13.89 -5.04
C ASN A 87 3.42 14.29 -5.57
N LYS A 88 2.38 13.51 -5.28
CA LYS A 88 1.02 13.69 -5.83
C LYS A 88 0.04 14.31 -4.84
N GLY A 89 0.48 14.58 -3.61
CA GLY A 89 -0.31 15.27 -2.60
C GLY A 89 0.13 14.97 -1.18
N ARG A 90 -0.03 15.96 -0.30
CA ARG A 90 0.33 15.87 1.13
C ARG A 90 -0.30 14.68 1.83
N ILE A 91 -1.53 14.33 1.48
CA ILE A 91 -2.27 13.22 2.07
C ILE A 91 -1.54 11.88 1.96
N PHE A 92 -0.76 11.66 0.90
CA PHE A 92 0.04 10.45 0.75
C PHE A 92 1.25 10.43 1.70
N LEU A 93 1.80 11.61 2.02
CA LEU A 93 2.86 11.73 3.03
C LEU A 93 2.30 11.51 4.44
N ASP A 94 1.11 12.02 4.72
CA ASP A 94 0.46 11.86 6.03
C ASP A 94 0.26 10.37 6.39
N VAL A 95 -0.02 9.52 5.40
CA VAL A 95 -0.06 8.06 5.60
C VAL A 95 1.30 7.49 5.95
N LEU A 96 2.39 7.97 5.34
CA LEU A 96 3.74 7.49 5.64
C LEU A 96 4.18 7.84 7.06
N ASP A 97 3.65 8.92 7.63
CA ASP A 97 3.96 9.36 8.99
C ASP A 97 3.14 8.64 10.09
N MET A 98 2.25 7.73 9.72
CA MET A 98 1.41 7.02 10.69
C MET A 98 2.21 6.02 11.53
N HIS A 99 2.27 6.24 12.84
CA HIS A 99 3.09 5.45 13.76
C HIS A 99 2.64 4.01 13.97
N ASN A 100 1.38 3.67 13.70
CA ASN A 100 0.87 2.32 13.93
C ASN A 100 1.61 1.26 13.09
N TYR A 101 1.74 1.46 11.78
CA TYR A 101 2.47 0.52 10.93
C TYR A 101 3.97 0.78 10.87
N THR A 102 4.43 2.04 10.97
CA THR A 102 5.87 2.34 10.99
C THR A 102 6.56 1.68 12.17
N ASN A 103 5.92 1.63 13.33
CA ASN A 103 6.41 0.86 14.48
C ASN A 103 6.55 -0.65 14.18
N CYS A 104 5.69 -1.22 13.36
CA CYS A 104 5.79 -2.62 12.94
C CYS A 104 6.92 -2.82 11.95
N VAL A 105 7.09 -1.91 10.99
CA VAL A 105 8.19 -1.91 10.02
C VAL A 105 9.55 -1.80 10.73
N GLU A 106 9.66 -0.86 11.67
CA GLU A 106 10.87 -0.66 12.47
C GLU A 106 11.24 -1.91 13.29
N ALA A 107 10.25 -2.63 13.80
CA ALA A 107 10.49 -3.86 14.55
C ALA A 107 11.13 -4.97 13.70
N VAL A 108 10.97 -4.93 12.37
CA VAL A 108 11.55 -5.92 11.43
C VAL A 108 12.82 -5.42 10.78
N LEU A 109 12.84 -4.17 10.34
CA LEU A 109 13.94 -3.58 9.54
C LEU A 109 14.92 -2.73 10.36
N GLY A 110 14.60 -2.46 11.62
CA GLY A 110 15.38 -1.49 12.44
C GLY A 110 14.99 -0.04 12.12
N ASN A 111 15.63 0.91 12.77
CA ASN A 111 15.26 2.32 12.71
C ASN A 111 15.87 3.11 11.51
N LYS A 112 16.58 2.43 10.62
CA LYS A 112 17.22 3.04 9.43
C LYS A 112 16.63 2.52 8.12
N PHE A 113 15.36 2.12 8.13
CA PHE A 113 14.68 1.72 6.90
C PHE A 113 14.37 2.93 6.01
N ILE A 114 14.29 2.70 4.71
CA ILE A 114 13.94 3.71 3.71
C ILE A 114 12.74 3.25 2.90
N LEU A 115 11.98 4.23 2.38
CA LEU A 115 10.92 3.96 1.44
C LEU A 115 11.53 3.58 0.09
N SER A 116 11.21 2.39 -0.40
CA SER A 116 11.65 1.91 -1.71
C SER A 116 10.72 2.38 -2.85
N SER A 117 9.42 2.18 -2.67
CA SER A 117 8.41 2.61 -3.65
C SER A 117 7.07 2.87 -2.98
N TYR A 118 6.31 3.80 -3.57
CA TYR A 118 4.95 4.11 -3.17
C TYR A 118 4.12 4.49 -4.40
N ASN A 119 3.30 3.57 -4.87
CA ASN A 119 2.47 3.66 -6.08
C ASN A 119 1.20 2.81 -5.95
#